data_c2710cc74b2a799144f20f1f2be1065b
#
_entry.id   c2710cc74b2a799144f20f1f2be1065b
#
_cell.length_a   1.000
_cell.length_b   1.000
_cell.length_c   1.000
_cell.angle_alpha   90.00
_cell.angle_beta   90.00
_cell.angle_gamma   90.00
#
_symmetry.space_group_name_H-M   'P 1'
#
loop_
_entity.id
_entity.type
_entity.pdbx_description
1 polymer ?
#
loop_
_entity_poly.entity_id
_entity_poly.type
_entity_poly.pdbx_seq_one_letter_code
_entity_poly.pdbx_strand_id
1 'polypeptide(L)'
;MWTVRLYILSQSLAQSLLNTHPKLKHRARNSYLYRTLPPLLFNFNLSFSDRRYMTQHILPALVSAKVQRVLFVGCKAYTARYGKRLTRAGVDYWTTDINPAAAIWGEKDHHIVCDIAKIADVCPAESFDAVLLNGVIGDGVDDESEMNRTVTAIARILRPNGILLIGWDSLKKHPDPMEIQAVTTYFRHESVLPLPARKTFPDTDKVYDWLVKTYAAEANALTEAVSNGLAKS
;
A
#
# COMPACT_ATOMS: atom_id res chain seq x y z
N MET A 1 11.23 37.62 7.05
CA MET A 1 10.56 37.08 8.27
C MET A 1 9.04 37.17 8.22
N TRP A 2 8.39 38.19 7.69
CA TRP A 2 6.93 38.36 7.59
C TRP A 2 6.25 37.39 6.63
N THR A 3 6.83 37.08 5.50
CA THR A 3 6.32 36.15 4.49
C THR A 3 6.19 34.72 5.01
N VAL A 4 7.12 34.25 5.84
CA VAL A 4 7.06 32.90 6.43
C VAL A 4 5.96 32.80 7.49
N ARG A 5 5.72 33.86 8.28
CA ARG A 5 4.64 33.90 9.29
C ARG A 5 3.24 33.92 8.65
N LEU A 6 3.04 34.71 7.61
CA LEU A 6 1.79 34.74 6.83
C LEU A 6 1.50 33.39 6.16
N TYR A 7 2.55 32.75 5.67
CA TYR A 7 2.46 31.43 5.07
C TYR A 7 2.08 30.35 6.09
N ILE A 8 2.68 30.32 7.27
CA ILE A 8 2.33 29.38 8.36
C ILE A 8 0.90 29.61 8.85
N LEU A 9 0.45 30.86 8.98
CA LEU A 9 -0.91 31.21 9.39
C LEU A 9 -1.96 30.80 8.34
N SER A 10 -1.69 31.01 7.06
CA SER A 10 -2.60 30.58 5.99
C SER A 10 -2.75 29.06 5.93
N GLN A 11 -1.70 28.33 6.28
CA GLN A 11 -1.70 26.87 6.33
C GLN A 11 -2.44 26.31 7.54
N SER A 12 -2.26 26.92 8.71
CA SER A 12 -2.98 26.49 9.90
C SER A 12 -4.49 26.72 9.75
N LEU A 13 -4.91 27.82 9.09
CA LEU A 13 -6.31 28.11 8.75
C LEU A 13 -6.86 27.12 7.72
N ALA A 14 -6.12 26.82 6.65
CA ALA A 14 -6.51 25.83 5.65
C ALA A 14 -6.64 24.43 6.28
N GLN A 15 -5.71 24.07 7.16
CA GLN A 15 -5.75 22.81 7.91
C GLN A 15 -6.96 22.74 8.83
N SER A 16 -7.26 23.82 9.55
CA SER A 16 -8.44 23.91 10.44
C SER A 16 -9.73 23.76 9.65
N LEU A 17 -9.87 24.47 8.53
CA LEU A 17 -11.04 24.39 7.65
C LEU A 17 -11.22 22.98 7.05
N LEU A 18 -10.13 22.33 6.63
CA LEU A 18 -10.18 20.97 6.10
C LEU A 18 -10.50 19.93 7.19
N ASN A 19 -10.07 20.15 8.42
CA ASN A 19 -10.37 19.25 9.54
C ASN A 19 -11.84 19.35 9.98
N THR A 20 -12.44 20.53 9.86
CA THR A 20 -13.87 20.75 10.20
C THR A 20 -14.82 20.28 9.07
N HIS A 21 -14.32 20.08 7.85
CA HIS A 21 -15.13 19.68 6.69
C HIS A 21 -14.57 18.45 5.97
N PRO A 22 -14.89 17.22 6.43
CA PRO A 22 -14.36 15.96 5.83
C PRO A 22 -14.60 15.83 4.32
N LYS A 23 -15.76 16.29 3.82
CA LYS A 23 -16.09 16.29 2.39
C LYS A 23 -15.17 17.19 1.54
N LEU A 24 -14.74 18.33 2.09
CA LEU A 24 -13.78 19.22 1.41
C LEU A 24 -12.39 18.60 1.37
N LYS A 25 -12.00 17.93 2.45
CA LYS A 25 -10.73 17.21 2.55
C LYS A 25 -10.67 16.08 1.53
N HIS A 26 -11.74 15.31 1.38
CA HIS A 26 -11.86 14.26 0.38
C HIS A 26 -11.78 14.81 -1.05
N ARG A 27 -12.50 15.91 -1.36
CA ARG A 27 -12.41 16.58 -2.67
C ARG A 27 -11.01 17.10 -2.97
N ALA A 28 -10.34 17.70 -1.98
CA ALA A 28 -8.96 18.17 -2.13
C ALA A 28 -8.00 17.01 -2.45
N ARG A 29 -8.13 15.87 -1.77
CA ARG A 29 -7.33 14.66 -2.00
C ARG A 29 -7.45 14.14 -3.43
N ASN A 30 -8.64 14.17 -4.00
CA ASN A 30 -8.94 13.65 -5.33
C ASN A 30 -8.73 14.68 -6.45
N SER A 31 -8.35 15.92 -6.13
CA SER A 31 -8.10 16.95 -7.14
C SER A 31 -6.82 16.64 -7.94
N TYR A 32 -6.86 16.97 -9.25
CA TYR A 32 -5.71 16.85 -10.15
C TYR A 32 -4.50 17.65 -9.62
N LEU A 33 -4.73 18.86 -9.08
CA LEU A 33 -3.70 19.70 -8.48
C LEU A 33 -2.99 19.00 -7.32
N TYR A 34 -3.73 18.30 -6.48
CA TYR A 34 -3.16 17.56 -5.35
C TYR A 34 -2.29 16.37 -5.81
N ARG A 35 -2.64 15.74 -6.92
CA ARG A 35 -1.89 14.61 -7.50
C ARG A 35 -0.61 15.05 -8.23
N THR A 36 -0.57 16.27 -8.75
CA THR A 36 0.51 16.76 -9.64
C THR A 36 1.47 17.75 -9.00
N LEU A 37 1.12 18.33 -7.84
CA LEU A 37 1.99 19.30 -7.16
C LEU A 37 3.31 18.65 -6.66
N PRO A 38 4.46 19.34 -6.79
CA PRO A 38 5.76 18.84 -6.37
C PRO A 38 5.82 18.50 -4.88
N PRO A 39 6.64 17.52 -4.44
CA PRO A 39 6.73 17.08 -3.04
C PRO A 39 7.07 18.18 -2.05
N LEU A 40 7.74 19.24 -2.49
CA LEU A 40 8.08 20.41 -1.67
C LEU A 40 6.85 21.14 -1.12
N LEU A 41 5.74 21.17 -1.88
CA LEU A 41 4.48 21.77 -1.45
C LEU A 41 3.66 20.82 -0.54
N PHE A 42 3.94 19.50 -0.58
CA PHE A 42 3.29 18.49 0.27
C PHE A 42 3.95 18.30 1.64
N ASN A 43 5.07 18.97 1.91
CA ASN A 43 5.64 19.05 3.27
C ASN A 43 4.73 19.83 4.24
N PHE A 44 3.71 20.45 3.72
CA PHE A 44 2.74 21.21 4.48
C PHE A 44 1.54 20.34 4.82
N ASN A 45 1.60 19.66 5.89
CA ASN A 45 0.58 19.22 6.86
C ASN A 45 -0.89 19.04 6.39
N LEU A 46 -1.18 18.82 5.12
CA LEU A 46 -2.40 18.16 4.67
C LEU A 46 -2.26 16.65 4.94
N SER A 47 -1.78 16.28 6.12
CA SER A 47 -1.66 14.89 6.50
C SER A 47 -3.03 14.38 6.88
N PHE A 48 -3.69 13.75 5.92
CA PHE A 48 -4.85 12.92 6.17
C PHE A 48 -4.50 11.86 7.23
N SER A 49 -5.49 11.47 8.02
CA SER A 49 -5.25 10.56 9.14
C SER A 49 -4.70 9.20 8.69
N ASP A 50 -5.10 8.71 7.50
CA ASP A 50 -4.54 7.52 6.88
C ASP A 50 -3.02 7.60 6.65
N ARG A 51 -2.52 8.75 6.16
CA ARG A 51 -1.08 8.97 5.93
C ARG A 51 -0.28 9.13 7.21
N ARG A 52 -0.88 9.80 8.21
CA ARG A 52 -0.29 9.85 9.55
C ARG A 52 -0.21 8.46 10.15
N TYR A 53 -1.28 7.68 10.02
CA TYR A 53 -1.31 6.33 10.53
C TYR A 53 -0.24 5.45 9.86
N MET A 54 -0.08 5.56 8.54
CA MET A 54 1.02 4.91 7.82
C MET A 54 2.37 5.27 8.44
N THR A 55 2.67 6.56 8.59
CA THR A 55 3.99 7.02 9.04
C THR A 55 4.24 6.86 10.55
N GLN A 56 3.20 6.98 11.39
CA GLN A 56 3.34 6.97 12.85
C GLN A 56 3.10 5.61 13.49
N HIS A 57 2.38 4.72 12.80
CA HIS A 57 2.02 3.40 13.34
C HIS A 57 2.50 2.26 12.45
N ILE A 58 2.16 2.24 11.16
CA ILE A 58 2.46 1.11 10.28
C ILE A 58 3.95 0.92 10.07
N LEU A 59 4.64 1.94 9.53
CA LEU A 59 6.08 1.83 9.26
C LEU A 59 6.91 1.57 10.53
N PRO A 60 6.64 2.21 11.70
CA PRO A 60 7.30 1.85 12.96
C PRO A 60 7.04 0.41 13.41
N ALA A 61 5.81 -0.08 13.25
CA ALA A 61 5.45 -1.44 13.64
C ALA A 61 6.23 -2.48 12.83
N LEU A 62 6.39 -2.29 11.51
CA LEU A 62 7.21 -3.16 10.66
C LEU A 62 8.67 -3.20 11.12
N VAL A 63 9.25 -2.05 11.47
CA VAL A 63 10.61 -1.97 12.04
C VAL A 63 10.70 -2.73 13.35
N SER A 64 9.74 -2.54 14.26
CA SER A 64 9.71 -3.21 15.57
C SER A 64 9.57 -4.73 15.44
N ALA A 65 8.87 -5.20 14.40
CA ALA A 65 8.73 -6.62 14.07
C ALA A 65 9.96 -7.22 13.39
N LYS A 66 11.00 -6.41 13.16
CA LYS A 66 12.24 -6.83 12.47
C LYS A 66 11.97 -7.41 11.07
N VAL A 67 10.96 -6.88 10.37
CA VAL A 67 10.71 -7.17 8.96
C VAL A 67 11.96 -6.81 8.16
N GLN A 68 12.48 -7.73 7.35
CA GLN A 68 13.75 -7.55 6.64
C GLN A 68 13.56 -6.95 5.25
N ARG A 69 12.55 -7.41 4.49
CA ARG A 69 12.30 -6.96 3.12
C ARG A 69 10.84 -6.58 2.92
N VAL A 70 10.61 -5.37 2.43
CA VAL A 70 9.29 -4.78 2.22
C VAL A 70 9.14 -4.31 0.78
N LEU A 71 8.01 -4.65 0.14
CA LEU A 71 7.59 -4.08 -1.14
C LEU A 71 6.43 -3.09 -0.92
N PHE A 72 6.60 -1.87 -1.38
CA PHE A 72 5.54 -0.86 -1.43
C PHE A 72 5.02 -0.72 -2.85
N VAL A 73 3.70 -0.84 -3.02
CA VAL A 73 3.02 -0.79 -4.32
C VAL A 73 2.26 0.51 -4.48
N GLY A 74 2.44 1.17 -5.64
CA GLY A 74 1.79 2.43 -5.96
C GLY A 74 2.59 3.65 -5.49
N CYS A 75 3.45 4.20 -6.36
CA CYS A 75 4.32 5.32 -6.04
C CYS A 75 3.68 6.65 -6.41
N LYS A 76 3.62 7.57 -5.46
CA LYS A 76 3.13 8.94 -5.62
C LYS A 76 4.06 9.90 -4.88
N ALA A 77 3.99 11.18 -5.21
CA ALA A 77 4.82 12.22 -4.56
C ALA A 77 4.79 12.15 -3.01
N TYR A 78 3.63 11.85 -2.43
CA TYR A 78 3.48 11.78 -0.97
C TYR A 78 4.07 10.50 -0.35
N THR A 79 4.26 9.43 -1.14
CA THR A 79 4.84 8.17 -0.65
C THR A 79 6.38 8.17 -0.70
N ALA A 80 7.00 9.07 -1.45
CA ALA A 80 8.43 9.12 -1.71
C ALA A 80 9.34 9.16 -0.43
N ARG A 81 8.75 9.46 0.73
CA ARG A 81 9.49 9.50 2.01
C ARG A 81 9.23 8.32 2.92
N TYR A 82 8.32 7.42 2.55
CA TYR A 82 7.96 6.28 3.39
C TYR A 82 9.16 5.35 3.62
N GLY A 83 9.93 5.07 2.57
CA GLY A 83 11.10 4.22 2.62
C GLY A 83 12.19 4.68 3.58
N LYS A 84 12.38 5.99 3.75
CA LYS A 84 13.47 6.55 4.58
C LYS A 84 13.52 6.02 6.02
N ARG A 85 12.36 5.70 6.61
CA ARG A 85 12.30 5.14 7.96
C ARG A 85 12.73 3.68 7.97
N LEU A 86 12.27 2.93 6.98
CA LEU A 86 12.58 1.51 6.82
C LEU A 86 14.06 1.31 6.49
N THR A 87 14.58 2.02 5.50
CA THR A 87 15.99 1.91 5.08
C THR A 87 16.97 2.34 6.18
N ARG A 88 16.64 3.38 6.97
CA ARG A 88 17.45 3.77 8.14
C ARG A 88 17.47 2.72 9.24
N ALA A 89 16.45 1.88 9.32
CA ALA A 89 16.38 0.76 10.25
C ALA A 89 17.00 -0.53 9.69
N GLY A 90 17.61 -0.48 8.50
CA GLY A 90 18.24 -1.62 7.84
C GLY A 90 17.28 -2.54 7.08
N VAL A 91 16.04 -2.09 6.86
CA VAL A 91 15.06 -2.83 6.06
C VAL A 91 15.38 -2.65 4.57
N ASP A 92 15.42 -3.74 3.83
CA ASP A 92 15.54 -3.77 2.37
C ASP A 92 14.17 -3.35 1.77
N TYR A 93 14.06 -2.07 1.44
CA TYR A 93 12.82 -1.45 0.98
C TYR A 93 12.78 -1.34 -0.53
N TRP A 94 11.77 -1.98 -1.12
CA TRP A 94 11.49 -1.99 -2.55
C TRP A 94 10.20 -1.26 -2.87
N THR A 95 10.11 -0.74 -4.07
CA THR A 95 8.89 -0.07 -4.58
C THR A 95 8.54 -0.61 -5.95
N THR A 96 7.25 -0.59 -6.31
CA THR A 96 6.77 -0.91 -7.65
C THR A 96 5.62 -0.04 -8.07
N ASP A 97 5.56 0.28 -9.35
CA ASP A 97 4.43 0.95 -9.99
C ASP A 97 4.35 0.51 -11.45
N ILE A 98 3.15 0.44 -12.01
CA ILE A 98 2.94 0.13 -13.42
C ILE A 98 3.37 1.29 -14.34
N ASN A 99 3.29 2.53 -13.84
CA ASN A 99 3.66 3.73 -14.58
C ASN A 99 5.17 3.99 -14.45
N PRO A 100 5.95 3.91 -15.54
CA PRO A 100 7.39 4.21 -15.50
C PRO A 100 7.73 5.60 -14.97
N ALA A 101 6.86 6.58 -15.20
CA ALA A 101 7.07 7.94 -14.70
C ALA A 101 6.98 8.05 -13.17
N ALA A 102 6.37 7.07 -12.51
CA ALA A 102 6.29 7.02 -11.06
C ALA A 102 7.61 6.61 -10.38
N ALA A 103 8.58 6.13 -11.14
CA ALA A 103 9.91 5.75 -10.64
C ALA A 103 10.62 6.91 -9.92
N ILE A 104 10.34 8.17 -10.29
CA ILE A 104 10.87 9.36 -9.58
C ILE A 104 10.42 9.43 -8.12
N TRP A 105 9.36 8.74 -7.75
CA TRP A 105 8.81 8.64 -6.39
C TRP A 105 9.16 7.32 -5.71
N GLY A 106 9.74 6.38 -6.47
CA GLY A 106 10.20 5.07 -5.99
C GLY A 106 11.50 5.14 -5.20
N GLU A 107 11.90 4.01 -4.64
CA GLU A 107 13.19 3.87 -3.96
C GLU A 107 14.31 3.74 -5.00
N LYS A 108 15.36 4.52 -4.83
CA LYS A 108 16.49 4.54 -5.77
C LYS A 108 17.15 3.15 -5.81
N ASP A 109 17.42 2.66 -7.01
CA ASP A 109 18.03 1.35 -7.28
C ASP A 109 17.20 0.12 -6.82
N HIS A 110 16.06 0.34 -6.14
CA HIS A 110 15.12 -0.67 -5.65
C HIS A 110 13.68 -0.39 -6.11
N HIS A 111 13.53 0.05 -7.36
CA HIS A 111 12.22 0.27 -7.98
C HIS A 111 12.00 -0.66 -9.17
N ILE A 112 10.84 -1.32 -9.22
CA ILE A 112 10.43 -2.23 -10.28
C ILE A 112 9.26 -1.58 -11.04
N VAL A 113 9.42 -1.38 -12.35
CA VAL A 113 8.31 -0.97 -13.21
C VAL A 113 7.59 -2.24 -13.66
N CYS A 114 6.44 -2.52 -13.04
CA CYS A 114 5.69 -3.75 -13.28
C CYS A 114 4.22 -3.58 -12.94
N ASP A 115 3.36 -4.27 -13.69
CA ASP A 115 1.98 -4.55 -13.27
C ASP A 115 2.02 -5.48 -12.05
N ILE A 116 1.39 -5.07 -10.96
CA ILE A 116 1.41 -5.84 -9.70
C ILE A 116 0.81 -7.24 -9.86
N ALA A 117 -0.14 -7.45 -10.78
CA ALA A 117 -0.67 -8.77 -11.10
C ALA A 117 0.36 -9.72 -11.75
N LYS A 118 1.49 -9.17 -12.20
CA LYS A 118 2.61 -9.92 -12.82
C LYS A 118 3.88 -9.87 -11.97
N ILE A 119 3.82 -9.39 -10.75
CA ILE A 119 5.01 -9.21 -9.90
C ILE A 119 5.76 -10.52 -9.64
N ALA A 120 5.07 -11.65 -9.63
CA ALA A 120 5.66 -12.97 -9.48
C ALA A 120 6.46 -13.45 -10.69
N ASP A 121 6.38 -12.77 -11.85
CA ASP A 121 7.18 -13.06 -13.03
C ASP A 121 8.57 -12.41 -12.94
N VAL A 122 8.73 -11.40 -12.10
CA VAL A 122 9.96 -10.60 -11.98
C VAL A 122 10.60 -10.67 -10.59
N CYS A 123 9.83 -11.06 -9.57
CA CYS A 123 10.35 -11.26 -8.23
C CYS A 123 10.37 -12.75 -7.88
N PRO A 124 11.43 -13.26 -7.22
CA PRO A 124 11.45 -14.62 -6.74
C PRO A 124 10.32 -14.93 -5.77
N ALA A 125 9.84 -16.17 -5.75
CA ALA A 125 8.90 -16.61 -4.74
C ALA A 125 9.48 -16.40 -3.33
N GLU A 126 8.62 -16.10 -2.39
CA GLU A 126 8.96 -15.95 -0.96
C GLU A 126 10.11 -14.97 -0.68
N SER A 127 10.22 -13.93 -1.48
CA SER A 127 11.30 -12.95 -1.39
C SER A 127 10.99 -11.77 -0.46
N PHE A 128 9.72 -11.55 -0.05
CA PHE A 128 9.32 -10.43 0.79
C PHE A 128 8.68 -10.89 2.10
N ASP A 129 8.97 -10.18 3.19
CA ASP A 129 8.31 -10.37 4.49
C ASP A 129 6.99 -9.61 4.57
N ALA A 130 6.92 -8.46 3.89
CA ALA A 130 5.71 -7.64 3.85
C ALA A 130 5.50 -6.98 2.48
N VAL A 131 4.24 -6.88 2.06
CA VAL A 131 3.79 -6.11 0.90
C VAL A 131 2.76 -5.07 1.37
N LEU A 132 2.97 -3.81 0.98
CA LEU A 132 2.06 -2.71 1.26
C LEU A 132 1.36 -2.30 -0.05
N LEU A 133 0.19 -2.88 -0.32
CA LEU A 133 -0.67 -2.57 -1.46
C LEU A 133 -1.57 -1.39 -1.10
N ASN A 134 -1.12 -0.16 -1.34
CA ASN A 134 -1.81 1.02 -0.86
C ASN A 134 -2.32 1.93 -1.99
N GLY A 135 -3.65 2.02 -2.13
CA GLY A 135 -4.31 2.89 -3.09
C GLY A 135 -4.17 2.42 -4.54
N VAL A 136 -4.08 1.11 -4.74
CA VAL A 136 -4.06 0.44 -6.05
C VAL A 136 -5.43 -0.15 -6.36
N ILE A 137 -6.06 -0.80 -5.37
CA ILE A 137 -7.45 -1.26 -5.47
C ILE A 137 -8.37 -0.03 -5.56
N GLY A 138 -9.18 0.01 -6.61
CA GLY A 138 -9.99 1.16 -6.99
C GLY A 138 -9.21 2.29 -7.70
N ASP A 139 -7.94 2.06 -8.08
CA ASP A 139 -7.11 3.01 -8.85
C ASP A 139 -6.19 2.23 -9.81
N GLY A 140 -6.78 1.40 -10.66
CA GLY A 140 -6.10 0.56 -11.66
C GLY A 140 -6.26 -0.95 -11.45
N VAL A 141 -6.75 -1.39 -10.29
CA VAL A 141 -7.20 -2.75 -10.00
C VAL A 141 -8.65 -2.62 -9.50
N ASP A 142 -9.60 -2.70 -10.43
CA ASP A 142 -10.96 -2.25 -10.19
C ASP A 142 -11.99 -3.40 -10.21
N ASP A 143 -11.74 -4.47 -10.93
CA ASP A 143 -12.61 -5.63 -10.99
C ASP A 143 -12.10 -6.81 -10.15
N GLU A 144 -13.01 -7.72 -9.81
CA GLU A 144 -12.72 -8.89 -8.97
C GLU A 144 -11.67 -9.82 -9.58
N SER A 145 -11.65 -9.99 -10.89
CA SER A 145 -10.68 -10.83 -11.60
C SER A 145 -9.27 -10.25 -11.48
N GLU A 146 -9.12 -8.94 -11.65
CA GLU A 146 -7.83 -8.25 -11.48
C GLU A 146 -7.37 -8.29 -10.03
N MET A 147 -8.29 -8.12 -9.08
CA MET A 147 -7.99 -8.25 -7.65
C MET A 147 -7.51 -9.67 -7.31
N ASN A 148 -8.18 -10.71 -7.81
CA ASN A 148 -7.78 -12.10 -7.62
C ASN A 148 -6.38 -12.36 -8.19
N ARG A 149 -6.08 -11.91 -9.42
CA ARG A 149 -4.74 -12.04 -10.03
C ARG A 149 -3.67 -11.32 -9.19
N THR A 150 -3.97 -10.08 -8.78
CA THR A 150 -3.06 -9.25 -7.98
C THR A 150 -2.73 -9.92 -6.64
N VAL A 151 -3.75 -10.35 -5.90
CA VAL A 151 -3.57 -10.99 -4.59
C VAL A 151 -2.84 -12.33 -4.71
N THR A 152 -3.15 -13.12 -5.75
CA THR A 152 -2.44 -14.37 -6.04
C THR A 152 -0.97 -14.14 -6.33
N ALA A 153 -0.63 -13.13 -7.16
CA ALA A 153 0.76 -12.80 -7.46
C ALA A 153 1.52 -12.32 -6.21
N ILE A 154 0.87 -11.51 -5.36
CA ILE A 154 1.46 -11.07 -4.09
C ILE A 154 1.67 -12.26 -3.14
N ALA A 155 0.71 -13.19 -3.05
CA ALA A 155 0.86 -14.38 -2.22
C ALA A 155 2.08 -15.22 -2.60
N ARG A 156 2.42 -15.30 -3.90
CA ARG A 156 3.61 -16.05 -4.38
C ARG A 156 4.93 -15.42 -3.93
N ILE A 157 5.03 -14.10 -3.92
CA ILE A 157 6.28 -13.41 -3.54
C ILE A 157 6.43 -13.20 -2.03
N LEU A 158 5.35 -13.33 -1.25
CA LEU A 158 5.40 -13.28 0.21
C LEU A 158 5.91 -14.59 0.80
N ARG A 159 6.76 -14.49 1.80
CA ARG A 159 7.20 -15.64 2.61
C ARG A 159 6.04 -16.25 3.38
N PRO A 160 6.15 -17.50 3.86
CA PRO A 160 5.23 -18.04 4.84
C PRO A 160 5.07 -17.11 6.05
N ASN A 161 3.84 -16.89 6.51
CA ASN A 161 3.48 -15.88 7.51
C ASN A 161 3.84 -14.44 7.13
N GLY A 162 4.16 -14.19 5.88
CA GLY A 162 4.37 -12.83 5.36
C GLY A 162 3.10 -11.98 5.45
N ILE A 163 3.29 -10.69 5.54
CA ILE A 163 2.26 -9.71 5.85
C ILE A 163 1.83 -8.99 4.57
N LEU A 164 0.52 -8.90 4.32
CA LEU A 164 -0.06 -8.03 3.30
C LEU A 164 -0.91 -6.95 3.97
N LEU A 165 -0.60 -5.69 3.70
CA LEU A 165 -1.50 -4.57 3.97
C LEU A 165 -2.24 -4.21 2.69
N ILE A 166 -3.57 -4.20 2.71
CA ILE A 166 -4.41 -3.64 1.65
C ILE A 166 -4.96 -2.29 2.11
N GLY A 167 -4.58 -1.22 1.40
CA GLY A 167 -5.13 0.12 1.59
C GLY A 167 -6.04 0.50 0.42
N TRP A 168 -7.35 0.61 0.65
CA TRP A 168 -8.37 0.82 -0.37
C TRP A 168 -9.38 1.91 0.03
N ASP A 169 -10.21 2.35 -0.91
CA ASP A 169 -11.18 3.43 -0.71
C ASP A 169 -12.61 2.86 -0.70
N SER A 170 -13.27 2.83 0.46
CA SER A 170 -14.58 2.19 0.66
C SER A 170 -15.75 2.84 -0.11
N LEU A 171 -15.58 4.05 -0.63
CA LEU A 171 -16.59 4.72 -1.47
C LEU A 171 -16.41 4.47 -2.97
N LYS A 172 -15.36 3.76 -3.39
CA LYS A 172 -15.17 3.37 -4.80
C LYS A 172 -16.03 2.16 -5.14
N LYS A 173 -16.39 2.06 -6.43
CA LYS A 173 -17.20 0.95 -6.94
C LYS A 173 -16.30 -0.26 -7.24
N HIS A 174 -16.00 -1.03 -6.23
CA HIS A 174 -15.36 -2.35 -6.32
C HIS A 174 -15.80 -3.20 -5.14
N PRO A 175 -15.64 -4.54 -5.19
CA PRO A 175 -15.93 -5.42 -4.05
C PRO A 175 -15.09 -5.06 -2.81
N ASP A 176 -15.55 -5.42 -1.61
CA ASP A 176 -14.69 -5.41 -0.42
C ASP A 176 -13.54 -6.41 -0.66
N PRO A 177 -12.27 -5.99 -0.57
CA PRO A 177 -11.14 -6.90 -0.79
C PRO A 177 -11.17 -8.16 0.09
N MET A 178 -11.83 -8.13 1.23
CA MET A 178 -11.93 -9.29 2.13
C MET A 178 -12.89 -10.37 1.63
N GLU A 179 -13.74 -10.07 0.65
CA GLU A 179 -14.68 -11.01 0.03
C GLU A 179 -14.07 -11.71 -1.20
N ILE A 180 -12.87 -11.31 -1.63
CA ILE A 180 -12.21 -11.83 -2.83
C ILE A 180 -11.65 -13.23 -2.56
N GLN A 181 -11.89 -14.16 -3.50
CA GLN A 181 -11.48 -15.55 -3.37
C GLN A 181 -9.99 -15.71 -3.06
N ALA A 182 -9.10 -15.00 -3.73
CA ALA A 182 -7.67 -15.09 -3.48
C ALA A 182 -7.30 -14.64 -2.06
N VAL A 183 -7.99 -13.65 -1.49
CA VAL A 183 -7.78 -13.24 -0.10
C VAL A 183 -8.16 -14.37 0.84
N THR A 184 -9.37 -14.92 0.72
CA THR A 184 -9.83 -16.01 1.60
C THR A 184 -9.05 -17.31 1.42
N THR A 185 -8.47 -17.54 0.22
CA THR A 185 -7.65 -18.72 -0.06
C THR A 185 -6.24 -18.62 0.53
N TYR A 186 -5.59 -17.48 0.39
CA TYR A 186 -4.16 -17.35 0.68
C TYR A 186 -3.85 -16.65 2.00
N PHE A 187 -4.84 -15.99 2.61
CA PHE A 187 -4.59 -15.14 3.78
C PHE A 187 -5.62 -15.34 4.88
N ARG A 188 -5.21 -15.00 6.10
CA ARG A 188 -6.10 -14.73 7.23
C ARG A 188 -6.17 -13.23 7.45
N HIS A 189 -7.39 -12.71 7.58
CA HIS A 189 -7.64 -11.33 7.99
C HIS A 189 -7.53 -11.25 9.51
N GLU A 190 -6.45 -10.72 10.03
CA GLU A 190 -6.18 -10.70 11.46
C GLU A 190 -5.33 -9.49 11.88
N SER A 191 -5.33 -9.19 13.17
CA SER A 191 -4.47 -8.18 13.76
C SER A 191 -3.01 -8.56 13.58
N VAL A 192 -2.20 -7.62 13.08
CA VAL A 192 -0.77 -7.83 12.85
C VAL A 192 0.00 -6.83 13.71
N LEU A 193 0.93 -7.34 14.54
CA LEU A 193 1.64 -6.50 15.49
C LEU A 193 0.65 -5.82 16.46
N PRO A 194 0.91 -4.62 16.99
CA PRO A 194 -0.09 -3.91 17.81
C PRO A 194 -1.17 -3.19 16.97
N LEU A 195 -1.41 -3.63 15.70
CA LEU A 195 -2.33 -2.97 14.78
C LEU A 195 -3.60 -3.81 14.59
N PRO A 196 -4.80 -3.19 14.54
CA PRO A 196 -6.05 -3.91 14.37
C PRO A 196 -6.16 -4.51 12.97
N ALA A 197 -6.90 -5.62 12.82
CA ALA A 197 -7.10 -6.28 11.53
C ALA A 197 -7.65 -5.30 10.47
N ARG A 198 -8.63 -4.46 10.83
CA ARG A 198 -9.17 -3.39 9.98
C ARG A 198 -9.06 -2.05 10.68
N LYS A 199 -8.62 -1.02 9.94
CA LYS A 199 -8.56 0.37 10.38
C LYS A 199 -9.28 1.28 9.40
N THR A 200 -10.27 2.04 9.89
CA THR A 200 -10.97 3.11 9.18
C THR A 200 -10.59 4.47 9.75
N PHE A 201 -10.92 5.53 9.04
CA PHE A 201 -10.57 6.90 9.42
C PHE A 201 -11.76 7.84 9.29
N PRO A 202 -11.94 8.78 10.23
CA PRO A 202 -13.12 9.66 10.23
C PRO A 202 -13.10 10.74 9.15
N ASP A 203 -11.92 11.04 8.58
CA ASP A 203 -11.68 12.15 7.65
C ASP A 203 -11.35 11.68 6.22
N THR A 204 -11.45 10.40 5.95
CA THR A 204 -11.19 9.80 4.63
C THR A 204 -11.95 8.47 4.50
N ASP A 205 -12.24 8.10 3.27
CA ASP A 205 -12.83 6.80 2.90
C ASP A 205 -11.80 5.65 2.86
N LYS A 206 -10.54 5.94 3.19
CA LYS A 206 -9.49 4.94 3.24
C LYS A 206 -9.75 3.91 4.33
N VAL A 207 -9.59 2.64 3.96
CA VAL A 207 -9.58 1.48 4.86
C VAL A 207 -8.23 0.80 4.73
N TYR A 208 -7.69 0.34 5.85
CA TYR A 208 -6.50 -0.52 5.90
C TYR A 208 -6.88 -1.86 6.49
N ASP A 209 -6.62 -2.93 5.74
CA ASP A 209 -6.80 -4.29 6.16
C ASP A 209 -5.45 -5.02 6.24
N TRP A 210 -5.26 -5.74 7.34
CA TRP A 210 -4.07 -6.56 7.57
C TRP A 210 -4.36 -8.03 7.37
N LEU A 211 -3.47 -8.67 6.65
CA LEU A 211 -3.57 -10.04 6.20
C LEU A 211 -2.25 -10.77 6.48
N VAL A 212 -2.34 -12.00 6.93
CA VAL A 212 -1.17 -12.88 7.10
C VAL A 212 -1.30 -14.07 6.17
N LYS A 213 -0.25 -14.35 5.38
CA LYS A 213 -0.20 -15.50 4.47
C LYS A 213 -0.29 -16.81 5.25
N THR A 214 -1.17 -17.72 4.80
CA THR A 214 -1.40 -19.03 5.42
C THR A 214 -0.54 -20.13 4.80
N TYR A 215 -0.18 -21.17 5.57
CA TYR A 215 0.52 -22.34 5.07
C TYR A 215 -0.31 -23.19 4.09
N ALA A 216 -1.63 -23.18 4.19
CA ALA A 216 -2.52 -23.89 3.25
C ALA A 216 -2.35 -23.41 1.79
N ALA A 217 -1.87 -22.17 1.60
CA ALA A 217 -1.52 -21.62 0.30
C ALA A 217 -0.40 -22.40 -0.40
N GLU A 218 0.53 -23.00 0.32
CA GLU A 218 1.66 -23.77 -0.25
C GLU A 218 1.19 -25.13 -0.82
N ALA A 219 0.30 -25.81 -0.12
CA ALA A 219 -0.23 -27.10 -0.58
C ALA A 219 -1.04 -26.95 -1.88
N ASN A 220 -1.84 -25.88 -2.01
CA ASN A 220 -2.63 -25.61 -3.20
C ASN A 220 -1.76 -25.15 -4.37
N ALA A 221 -0.74 -24.33 -4.15
CA ALA A 221 0.20 -23.88 -5.19
C ALA A 221 1.05 -25.06 -5.73
N LEU A 222 1.46 -25.98 -4.89
CA LEU A 222 2.14 -27.22 -5.28
C LEU A 222 1.20 -28.15 -6.09
N THR A 223 -0.05 -28.29 -5.68
CA THR A 223 -1.05 -29.10 -6.37
C THR A 223 -1.39 -28.53 -7.75
N GLU A 224 -1.53 -27.20 -7.88
CA GLU A 224 -1.73 -26.54 -9.18
C GLU A 224 -0.51 -26.64 -10.08
N ALA A 225 0.69 -26.50 -9.55
CA ALA A 225 1.94 -26.66 -10.33
C ALA A 225 2.11 -28.08 -10.87
N VAL A 226 1.77 -29.10 -10.07
CA VAL A 226 1.81 -30.51 -10.47
C VAL A 226 0.71 -30.81 -11.52
N SER A 227 -0.52 -30.29 -11.34
CA SER A 227 -1.60 -30.50 -12.30
C SER A 227 -1.35 -29.81 -13.64
N ASN A 228 -0.75 -28.61 -13.64
CA ASN A 228 -0.38 -27.88 -14.85
C ASN A 228 0.89 -28.47 -15.53
N GLY A 229 1.76 -29.12 -14.78
CA GLY A 229 2.93 -29.84 -15.33
C GLY A 229 2.55 -31.16 -16.03
N LEU A 230 1.54 -31.86 -15.51
CA LEU A 230 1.03 -33.11 -16.08
C LEU A 230 0.15 -32.88 -17.33
N ALA A 231 -0.40 -31.68 -17.53
CA ALA A 231 -1.21 -31.33 -18.71
C ALA A 231 -0.35 -30.92 -19.94
N LYS A 232 0.98 -30.84 -19.80
CA LYS A 232 1.93 -30.45 -20.86
C LYS A 232 2.89 -31.57 -21.27
N SER A 233 2.72 -32.76 -20.74
CA SER A 233 3.41 -34.00 -21.15
C SER A 233 2.46 -34.90 -21.94
#